data_07bb8663054a6088872e34dd68de1893
#
_entry.id   07bb8663054a6088872e34dd68de1893
#
_cell.length_a   1.000
_cell.length_b   1.000
_cell.length_c   1.000
_cell.angle_alpha   90.00
_cell.angle_beta   90.00
_cell.angle_gamma   90.00
#
_symmetry.space_group_name_H-M   'P 1'
#
loop_
_entity.id
_entity.type
_entity.pdbx_description
1 polymer ?
#
loop_
_entity_poly.entity_id
_entity_poly.type
_entity_poly.pdbx_seq_one_letter_code
_entity_poly.pdbx_strand_id
1 'polypeptide(L)'
;YGWFFPGYDAGQPALRMIESKLGLDWMYAPDGKSAAIDTEDVKDLTEKYLQRVEEGIEPSYVDVTTQKMEPANMLLTGKAAMVFGDWVVRNVKDTDNYPHDFKVGFARMPRLSADQENNYTTSYSDDLSINSKSQHPQEAMKFIKWYLEEGMDYVAPYARIPACKKYDADKV
;
A
#
# COMPACT_ATOMS: atom_id res chain seq x y z
N TYR A 1 4.22 -2.23 -19.43
CA TYR A 1 4.54 -1.05 -18.60
C TYR A 1 5.83 -1.30 -17.81
N GLY A 2 6.60 -0.26 -17.60
CA GLY A 2 7.78 -0.33 -16.71
C GLY A 2 7.38 -0.28 -15.23
N TRP A 3 6.37 0.49 -14.92
CA TRP A 3 5.86 0.73 -13.58
C TRP A 3 4.34 0.69 -13.55
N PHE A 4 3.77 0.14 -12.50
CA PHE A 4 2.35 0.20 -12.23
C PHE A 4 2.10 0.57 -10.78
N PHE A 5 1.43 1.69 -10.58
CA PHE A 5 0.97 2.13 -9.30
C PHE A 5 -0.57 2.11 -9.29
N PRO A 6 -1.21 1.35 -8.41
CA PRO A 6 -2.65 1.27 -8.35
C PRO A 6 -3.21 2.53 -7.70
N GLY A 7 -3.23 3.64 -8.43
CA GLY A 7 -3.89 4.84 -7.96
C GLY A 7 -5.38 4.72 -8.19
N TYR A 8 -6.16 4.63 -7.14
CA TYR A 8 -7.61 4.84 -7.23
C TYR A 8 -7.94 6.31 -7.50
N ASP A 9 -6.95 7.19 -7.28
CA ASP A 9 -7.01 8.63 -7.55
C ASP A 9 -5.78 9.04 -8.37
N ALA A 10 -5.96 9.92 -9.35
CA ALA A 10 -4.91 10.35 -10.26
C ALA A 10 -3.64 10.94 -9.60
N GLY A 11 -3.76 11.42 -8.36
CA GLY A 11 -2.65 11.99 -7.61
C GLY A 11 -1.89 11.02 -6.69
N GLN A 12 -2.39 9.82 -6.45
CA GLN A 12 -1.82 8.91 -5.45
C GLN A 12 -0.34 8.53 -5.68
N PRO A 13 0.14 8.26 -6.90
CA PRO A 13 1.54 7.93 -7.11
C PRO A 13 2.50 9.01 -6.62
N ALA A 14 2.19 10.28 -6.90
CA ALA A 14 2.97 11.42 -6.42
C ALA A 14 2.90 11.54 -4.88
N LEU A 15 1.70 11.38 -4.32
CA LEU A 15 1.47 11.48 -2.88
C LEU A 15 2.30 10.47 -2.08
N ARG A 16 2.37 9.22 -2.53
CA ARG A 16 3.16 8.17 -1.85
C ARG A 16 4.65 8.44 -1.87
N MET A 17 5.16 9.05 -2.92
CA MET A 17 6.56 9.44 -2.97
C MET A 17 6.86 10.62 -2.02
N ILE A 18 5.92 11.56 -1.89
CA ILE A 18 6.04 12.67 -0.92
C ILE A 18 5.96 12.14 0.52
N GLU A 19 5.04 11.23 0.80
CA GLU A 19 4.95 10.56 2.10
C GLU A 19 6.26 9.85 2.46
N SER A 20 6.95 9.25 1.51
CA SER A 20 8.25 8.62 1.77
C SER A 20 9.32 9.63 2.20
N LYS A 21 9.24 10.88 1.76
CA LYS A 21 10.16 11.96 2.13
C LYS A 21 9.76 12.66 3.43
N LEU A 22 8.48 13.01 3.58
CA LEU A 22 7.99 13.93 4.60
C LEU A 22 7.21 13.26 5.75
N GLY A 23 6.79 12.00 5.59
CA GLY A 23 5.87 11.34 6.52
C GLY A 23 4.40 11.69 6.22
N LEU A 24 3.47 11.30 7.10
CA LEU A 24 2.02 11.44 6.84
C LEU A 24 1.48 12.86 7.03
N ASP A 25 2.11 13.67 7.85
CA ASP A 25 1.60 14.98 8.25
C ASP A 25 1.83 16.09 7.21
N TRP A 26 2.46 15.77 6.09
CA TRP A 26 2.84 16.75 5.06
C TRP A 26 1.65 17.48 4.40
N MET A 27 0.45 16.87 4.41
CA MET A 27 -0.75 17.45 3.79
C MET A 27 -1.31 18.64 4.56
N TYR A 28 -0.92 18.82 5.81
CA TYR A 28 -1.46 19.86 6.69
C TYR A 28 -0.39 20.86 7.06
N ALA A 29 -0.78 22.14 7.14
CA ALA A 29 0.06 23.15 7.73
C ALA A 29 0.24 22.87 9.25
N PRO A 30 1.28 23.45 9.90
CA PRO A 30 1.55 23.25 11.34
C PRO A 30 0.38 23.62 12.27
N ASP A 31 -0.59 24.42 11.78
CA ASP A 31 -1.80 24.76 12.52
C ASP A 31 -2.85 23.63 12.54
N GLY A 32 -2.64 22.57 11.74
CA GLY A 32 -3.55 21.44 11.60
C GLY A 32 -4.91 21.78 10.99
N LYS A 33 -5.10 22.95 10.41
CA LYS A 33 -6.40 23.45 9.92
C LYS A 33 -6.40 23.76 8.42
N SER A 34 -5.26 24.11 7.88
CA SER A 34 -5.11 24.44 6.45
C SER A 34 -4.34 23.34 5.72
N ALA A 35 -4.66 23.18 4.42
CA ALA A 35 -3.91 22.28 3.55
C ALA A 35 -2.55 22.89 3.20
N ALA A 36 -1.52 22.03 3.11
CA ALA A 36 -0.16 22.41 2.72
C ALA A 36 0.32 21.64 1.48
N ILE A 37 -0.59 21.32 0.56
CA ILE A 37 -0.30 20.50 -0.63
C ILE A 37 0.25 21.32 -1.82
N ASP A 38 0.20 22.64 -1.78
CA ASP A 38 0.73 23.52 -2.85
C ASP A 38 2.24 23.73 -2.65
N THR A 39 3.01 22.68 -2.88
CA THR A 39 4.48 22.70 -2.76
C THR A 39 5.14 22.36 -4.08
N GLU A 40 6.39 22.78 -4.27
CA GLU A 40 7.16 22.44 -5.48
C GLU A 40 7.38 20.93 -5.60
N ASP A 41 7.58 20.20 -4.48
CA ASP A 41 7.69 18.74 -4.49
C ASP A 41 6.43 18.08 -5.07
N VAL A 42 5.24 18.57 -4.71
CA VAL A 42 3.96 18.04 -5.23
C VAL A 42 3.82 18.32 -6.72
N LYS A 43 4.16 19.53 -7.16
CA LYS A 43 4.11 19.93 -8.58
C LYS A 43 5.07 19.09 -9.41
N ASP A 44 6.36 19.02 -9.02
CA ASP A 44 7.40 18.25 -9.72
C ASP A 44 7.01 16.77 -9.86
N LEU A 45 6.51 16.16 -8.78
CA LEU A 45 6.11 14.75 -8.82
C LEU A 45 4.86 14.50 -9.66
N THR A 46 3.92 15.45 -9.68
CA THR A 46 2.74 15.37 -10.52
C THR A 46 3.14 15.47 -11.99
N GLU A 47 4.02 16.40 -12.35
CA GLU A 47 4.56 16.52 -13.69
C GLU A 47 5.30 15.25 -14.12
N LYS A 48 6.16 14.70 -13.27
CA LYS A 48 6.83 13.43 -13.52
C LYS A 48 5.89 12.24 -13.68
N TYR A 49 4.78 12.21 -12.96
CA TYR A 49 3.73 11.21 -13.17
C TYR A 49 3.11 11.36 -14.56
N LEU A 50 2.69 12.57 -14.93
CA LEU A 50 2.10 12.84 -16.23
C LEU A 50 3.06 12.51 -17.38
N GLN A 51 4.35 12.83 -17.22
CA GLN A 51 5.38 12.46 -18.19
C GLN A 51 5.50 10.94 -18.36
N ARG A 52 5.52 10.16 -17.26
CA ARG A 52 5.57 8.69 -17.36
C ARG A 52 4.34 8.10 -18.06
N VAL A 53 3.17 8.70 -17.86
CA VAL A 53 1.96 8.31 -18.58
C VAL A 53 2.08 8.63 -20.08
N GLU A 54 2.55 9.81 -20.44
CA GLU A 54 2.75 10.23 -21.83
C GLU A 54 3.78 9.36 -22.56
N GLU A 55 4.85 8.99 -21.88
CA GLU A 55 5.91 8.09 -22.40
C GLU A 55 5.48 6.61 -22.42
N GLY A 56 4.28 6.26 -21.93
CA GLY A 56 3.78 4.89 -21.87
C GLY A 56 4.49 3.99 -20.84
N ILE A 57 5.25 4.56 -19.92
CA ILE A 57 5.94 3.84 -18.83
C ILE A 57 4.92 3.40 -17.78
N GLU A 58 3.92 4.22 -17.53
CA GLU A 58 2.86 4.00 -16.56
C GLU A 58 1.48 4.14 -17.24
N PRO A 59 0.47 3.31 -16.90
CA PRO A 59 -0.86 3.49 -17.47
C PRO A 59 -1.53 4.75 -16.95
N SER A 60 -2.41 5.34 -17.76
CA SER A 60 -3.21 6.47 -17.32
C SER A 60 -4.24 6.05 -16.26
N TYR A 61 -4.70 7.00 -15.45
CA TYR A 61 -5.79 6.77 -14.49
C TYR A 61 -7.07 6.22 -15.18
N VAL A 62 -7.35 6.73 -16.39
CA VAL A 62 -8.51 6.27 -17.18
C VAL A 62 -8.33 4.80 -17.57
N ASP A 63 -7.15 4.40 -18.01
CA ASP A 63 -6.87 3.00 -18.34
C ASP A 63 -6.99 2.09 -17.12
N VAL A 64 -6.38 2.49 -16.00
CA VAL A 64 -6.46 1.73 -14.73
C VAL A 64 -7.89 1.47 -14.33
N THR A 65 -8.73 2.50 -14.35
CA THR A 65 -10.12 2.41 -13.90
C THR A 65 -11.03 1.67 -14.88
N THR A 66 -10.91 1.95 -16.18
CA THR A 66 -11.77 1.34 -17.20
C THR A 66 -11.44 -0.12 -17.45
N GLN A 67 -10.17 -0.48 -17.41
CA GLN A 67 -9.69 -1.86 -17.59
C GLN A 67 -9.62 -2.63 -16.26
N LYS A 68 -9.95 -1.99 -15.13
CA LYS A 68 -9.90 -2.60 -13.79
C LYS A 68 -8.54 -3.27 -13.52
N MET A 69 -7.47 -2.54 -13.81
CA MET A 69 -6.12 -3.05 -13.64
C MET A 69 -5.81 -3.26 -12.15
N GLU A 70 -5.35 -4.45 -11.80
CA GLU A 70 -4.96 -4.81 -10.44
C GLU A 70 -3.46 -5.12 -10.36
N PRO A 71 -2.74 -4.69 -9.31
CA PRO A 71 -1.28 -4.84 -9.22
C PRO A 71 -0.79 -6.26 -9.37
N ALA A 72 -1.46 -7.22 -8.71
CA ALA A 72 -1.08 -8.62 -8.81
C ALA A 72 -1.18 -9.14 -10.24
N ASN A 73 -2.29 -8.84 -10.94
CA ASN A 73 -2.46 -9.23 -12.33
C ASN A 73 -1.44 -8.57 -13.24
N MET A 74 -1.17 -7.28 -13.04
CA MET A 74 -0.19 -6.55 -13.85
C MET A 74 1.22 -7.12 -13.71
N LEU A 75 1.65 -7.42 -12.48
CA LEU A 75 2.95 -8.01 -12.21
C LEU A 75 3.02 -9.46 -12.67
N LEU A 76 2.12 -10.31 -12.17
CA LEU A 76 2.23 -11.77 -12.32
C LEU A 76 1.87 -12.29 -13.71
N THR A 77 1.25 -11.46 -14.56
CA THR A 77 1.09 -11.74 -16.00
C THR A 77 2.14 -11.07 -16.89
N GLY A 78 3.17 -10.44 -16.29
CA GLY A 78 4.25 -9.79 -17.03
C GLY A 78 3.86 -8.49 -17.76
N LYS A 79 2.70 -7.89 -17.44
CA LYS A 79 2.24 -6.64 -18.05
C LYS A 79 2.91 -5.39 -17.47
N ALA A 80 3.44 -5.50 -16.25
CA ALA A 80 4.26 -4.48 -15.62
C ALA A 80 5.52 -5.12 -15.02
N ALA A 81 6.66 -4.46 -15.16
CA ALA A 81 7.93 -4.91 -14.59
C ALA A 81 8.00 -4.67 -13.07
N MET A 82 7.33 -3.64 -12.59
CA MET A 82 7.30 -3.23 -11.20
C MET A 82 5.90 -2.77 -10.80
N VAL A 83 5.50 -3.08 -9.58
CA VAL A 83 4.22 -2.60 -9.01
C VAL A 83 4.44 -2.11 -7.59
N PHE A 84 3.60 -1.19 -7.15
CA PHE A 84 3.50 -0.82 -5.76
C PHE A 84 2.27 -1.50 -5.13
N GLY A 85 2.46 -2.10 -3.96
CA GLY A 85 1.36 -2.71 -3.22
C GLY A 85 1.86 -3.81 -2.28
N ASP A 86 1.66 -3.62 -1.00
CA ASP A 86 2.02 -4.58 0.05
C ASP A 86 1.20 -5.88 -0.06
N TRP A 87 -0.07 -5.76 -0.42
CA TRP A 87 -0.99 -6.91 -0.55
C TRP A 87 -0.65 -7.86 -1.72
N VAL A 88 0.19 -7.46 -2.66
CA VAL A 88 0.64 -8.32 -3.77
C VAL A 88 1.41 -9.55 -3.25
N VAL A 89 2.04 -9.45 -2.08
CA VAL A 89 2.79 -10.56 -1.45
C VAL A 89 1.94 -11.82 -1.34
N ARG A 90 0.69 -11.71 -0.94
CA ARG A 90 -0.22 -12.86 -0.83
C ARG A 90 -0.46 -13.56 -2.18
N ASN A 91 -0.54 -12.77 -3.26
CA ASN A 91 -0.76 -13.29 -4.60
C ASN A 91 0.50 -13.95 -5.17
N VAL A 92 1.68 -13.42 -4.83
CA VAL A 92 2.98 -14.04 -5.18
C VAL A 92 3.14 -15.40 -4.51
N LYS A 93 2.63 -15.59 -3.29
CA LYS A 93 2.66 -16.88 -2.59
C LYS A 93 1.63 -17.89 -3.13
N ASP A 94 0.57 -17.43 -3.73
CA ASP A 94 -0.55 -18.24 -4.24
C ASP A 94 -0.34 -18.60 -5.72
N THR A 95 0.58 -19.51 -5.98
CA THR A 95 0.94 -19.93 -7.35
C THR A 95 -0.14 -20.73 -8.04
N ASP A 96 -1.10 -21.29 -7.33
CA ASP A 96 -2.24 -22.03 -7.90
C ASP A 96 -3.23 -21.09 -8.62
N ASN A 97 -3.53 -19.94 -7.97
CA ASN A 97 -4.42 -18.94 -8.55
C ASN A 97 -3.71 -17.88 -9.37
N TYR A 98 -2.40 -17.66 -9.11
CA TYR A 98 -1.55 -16.68 -9.78
C TYR A 98 -0.27 -17.34 -10.34
N PRO A 99 -0.41 -18.25 -11.32
CA PRO A 99 0.74 -18.99 -11.86
C PRO A 99 1.75 -18.05 -12.52
N HIS A 100 3.02 -18.19 -12.13
CA HIS A 100 4.15 -17.46 -12.72
C HIS A 100 5.44 -18.28 -12.53
N ASP A 101 6.39 -18.10 -13.44
CA ASP A 101 7.65 -18.86 -13.49
C ASP A 101 8.90 -18.02 -13.20
N PHE A 102 8.71 -16.75 -12.85
CA PHE A 102 9.77 -15.81 -12.51
C PHE A 102 9.80 -15.48 -11.01
N LYS A 103 10.97 -15.02 -10.56
CA LYS A 103 11.16 -14.59 -9.18
C LYS A 103 10.74 -13.13 -9.00
N VAL A 104 9.93 -12.88 -7.97
CA VAL A 104 9.55 -11.54 -7.55
C VAL A 104 10.52 -11.05 -6.47
N GLY A 105 11.11 -9.88 -6.69
CA GLY A 105 11.96 -9.20 -5.72
C GLY A 105 11.24 -8.03 -5.06
N PHE A 106 11.74 -7.60 -3.90
CA PHE A 106 11.22 -6.46 -3.16
C PHE A 106 12.27 -5.37 -3.06
N ALA A 107 11.84 -4.14 -3.27
CA ALA A 107 12.68 -2.96 -3.14
C ALA A 107 11.98 -1.91 -2.28
N ARG A 108 12.76 -1.08 -1.61
CA ARG A 108 12.23 0.11 -0.93
C ARG A 108 11.71 1.11 -1.96
N MET A 109 10.77 1.96 -1.55
CA MET A 109 10.38 3.12 -2.36
C MET A 109 11.62 3.93 -2.74
N PRO A 110 11.70 4.38 -4.00
CA PRO A 110 12.80 5.23 -4.42
C PRO A 110 12.78 6.56 -3.65
N ARG A 111 13.96 7.11 -3.42
CA ARG A 111 14.10 8.45 -2.89
C ARG A 111 13.85 9.47 -4.00
N LEU A 112 13.29 10.64 -3.64
CA LEU A 112 13.07 11.74 -4.58
C LEU A 112 14.38 12.43 -4.98
N SER A 113 15.35 12.44 -4.06
CA SER A 113 16.68 13.03 -4.26
C SER A 113 17.72 12.21 -3.51
N ALA A 114 18.99 12.32 -3.94
CA ALA A 114 20.10 11.58 -3.34
C ALA A 114 20.40 12.02 -1.88
N ASP A 115 20.08 13.25 -1.54
CA ASP A 115 20.27 13.88 -0.24
C ASP A 115 19.07 13.69 0.71
N GLN A 116 18.02 12.98 0.29
CA GLN A 116 16.90 12.66 1.14
C GLN A 116 17.33 11.80 2.33
N GLU A 117 17.24 12.34 3.55
CA GLU A 117 17.66 11.65 4.77
C GLU A 117 16.72 10.52 5.15
N ASN A 118 15.41 10.77 5.12
CA ASN A 118 14.40 9.82 5.53
C ASN A 118 13.75 9.13 4.32
N ASN A 119 13.43 7.86 4.50
CA ASN A 119 12.61 7.11 3.55
C ASN A 119 11.53 6.39 4.36
N TYR A 120 10.48 7.14 4.70
CA TYR A 120 9.37 6.64 5.47
C TYR A 120 8.58 5.61 4.67
N THR A 121 8.04 4.64 5.36
CA THR A 121 7.05 3.72 4.81
C THR A 121 5.74 3.90 5.54
N THR A 122 4.65 3.81 4.81
CA THR A 122 3.31 3.89 5.37
C THR A 122 2.89 2.51 5.88
N SER A 123 2.34 2.45 7.08
CA SER A 123 1.63 1.28 7.55
C SER A 123 0.20 1.66 7.95
N TYR A 124 -0.72 0.75 7.72
CA TYR A 124 -2.11 0.89 8.14
C TYR A 124 -2.41 -0.18 9.18
N SER A 125 -3.21 0.19 10.19
CA SER A 125 -3.79 -0.78 11.12
C SER A 125 -5.20 -1.16 10.65
N ASP A 126 -5.53 -2.43 10.75
CA ASP A 126 -6.89 -2.91 10.65
C ASP A 126 -7.44 -3.03 12.08
N ASP A 127 -8.34 -2.14 12.46
CA ASP A 127 -8.84 -2.04 13.82
C ASP A 127 -10.18 -2.76 13.97
N LEU A 128 -10.32 -3.52 15.06
CA LEU A 128 -11.58 -4.16 15.43
C LEU A 128 -12.26 -3.32 16.50
N SER A 129 -13.50 -2.92 16.23
CA SER A 129 -14.29 -2.11 17.15
C SER A 129 -15.60 -2.81 17.54
N ILE A 130 -16.05 -2.59 18.77
CA ILE A 130 -17.35 -3.07 19.25
C ILE A 130 -18.33 -1.92 19.12
N ASN A 131 -19.46 -2.17 18.45
CA ASN A 131 -20.52 -1.18 18.37
C ASN A 131 -21.04 -0.86 19.78
N SER A 132 -21.09 0.42 20.16
CA SER A 132 -21.55 0.88 21.48
C SER A 132 -22.99 0.49 21.82
N LYS A 133 -23.80 0.17 20.80
CA LYS A 133 -25.20 -0.30 20.95
C LYS A 133 -25.32 -1.83 20.95
N SER A 134 -24.20 -2.57 20.92
CA SER A 134 -24.23 -4.02 20.94
C SER A 134 -24.90 -4.53 22.22
N GLN A 135 -25.77 -5.51 22.09
CA GLN A 135 -26.34 -6.23 23.23
C GLN A 135 -25.41 -7.34 23.75
N HIS A 136 -24.30 -7.60 23.04
CA HIS A 136 -23.35 -8.69 23.34
C HIS A 136 -21.89 -8.21 23.35
N PRO A 137 -21.56 -7.13 24.09
CA PRO A 137 -20.20 -6.55 24.03
C PRO A 137 -19.14 -7.49 24.63
N GLN A 138 -19.51 -8.32 25.59
CA GLN A 138 -18.57 -9.26 26.22
C GLN A 138 -18.20 -10.41 25.27
N GLU A 139 -19.17 -10.92 24.54
CA GLU A 139 -18.97 -11.95 23.51
C GLU A 139 -18.14 -11.42 22.36
N ALA A 140 -18.43 -10.21 21.92
CA ALA A 140 -17.64 -9.53 20.90
C ALA A 140 -16.17 -9.35 21.35
N MET A 141 -15.94 -8.97 22.61
CA MET A 141 -14.58 -8.85 23.16
C MET A 141 -13.86 -10.21 23.23
N LYS A 142 -14.57 -11.31 23.55
CA LYS A 142 -13.98 -12.65 23.52
C LYS A 142 -13.53 -13.03 22.12
N PHE A 143 -14.34 -12.71 21.11
CA PHE A 143 -13.98 -12.93 19.69
C PHE A 143 -12.74 -12.12 19.31
N ILE A 144 -12.70 -10.81 19.63
CA ILE A 144 -11.55 -9.95 19.35
C ILE A 144 -10.27 -10.51 19.97
N LYS A 145 -10.32 -10.93 21.22
CA LYS A 145 -9.16 -11.53 21.91
C LYS A 145 -8.69 -12.80 21.20
N TRP A 146 -9.59 -13.71 20.91
CA TRP A 146 -9.29 -14.90 20.16
C TRP A 146 -8.69 -14.58 18.79
N TYR A 147 -9.28 -13.64 18.05
CA TYR A 147 -8.81 -13.24 16.72
C TYR A 147 -7.38 -12.69 16.76
N LEU A 148 -7.05 -11.86 17.74
CA LEU A 148 -5.73 -11.25 17.89
C LEU A 148 -4.65 -12.24 18.39
N GLU A 149 -5.04 -13.35 18.97
CA GLU A 149 -4.14 -14.40 19.48
C GLU A 149 -4.14 -15.60 18.51
N GLU A 150 -5.07 -16.52 18.68
CA GLU A 150 -5.11 -17.78 17.91
C GLU A 150 -5.61 -17.59 16.48
N GLY A 151 -6.53 -16.66 16.26
CA GLY A 151 -7.10 -16.35 14.94
C GLY A 151 -6.07 -15.83 13.95
N MET A 152 -4.96 -15.26 14.44
CA MET A 152 -3.88 -14.78 13.58
C MET A 152 -3.18 -15.91 12.82
N ASP A 153 -3.20 -17.13 13.28
CA ASP A 153 -2.66 -18.29 12.55
C ASP A 153 -3.37 -18.48 11.19
N TYR A 154 -4.61 -18.01 11.06
CA TYR A 154 -5.41 -18.10 9.82
C TYR A 154 -5.23 -16.91 8.86
N VAL A 155 -4.82 -15.74 9.35
CA VAL A 155 -4.78 -14.52 8.52
C VAL A 155 -3.37 -13.99 8.28
N ALA A 156 -2.41 -14.25 9.16
CA ALA A 156 -1.03 -13.81 9.00
C ALA A 156 -0.37 -14.35 7.70
N PRO A 157 -0.60 -15.61 7.27
CA PRO A 157 -0.06 -16.11 6.00
C PRO A 157 -0.52 -15.33 4.77
N TYR A 158 -1.57 -14.50 4.89
CA TYR A 158 -2.09 -13.64 3.82
C TYR A 158 -1.60 -12.19 3.95
N ALA A 159 -0.33 -11.99 4.37
CA ALA A 159 0.34 -10.70 4.49
C ALA A 159 -0.30 -9.78 5.56
N ARG A 160 -0.68 -10.36 6.70
CA ARG A 160 -1.13 -9.60 7.88
C ARG A 160 -0.07 -9.67 8.97
N ILE A 161 0.40 -8.52 9.43
CA ILE A 161 1.37 -8.44 10.53
C ILE A 161 0.59 -8.41 11.85
N PRO A 162 0.78 -9.42 12.72
CA PRO A 162 0.08 -9.46 14.00
C PRO A 162 0.49 -8.33 14.92
N ALA A 163 -0.50 -7.66 15.55
CA ALA A 163 -0.26 -6.64 16.55
C ALA A 163 0.12 -7.23 17.92
N CYS A 164 -0.18 -8.50 18.16
CA CYS A 164 0.14 -9.18 19.41
C CYS A 164 1.61 -9.57 19.47
N LYS A 165 2.35 -9.04 20.46
CA LYS A 165 3.79 -9.33 20.68
C LYS A 165 4.12 -10.80 20.99
N LYS A 166 3.11 -11.58 21.39
CA LYS A 166 3.27 -13.02 21.66
C LYS A 166 3.20 -13.88 20.41
N TYR A 167 2.74 -13.29 19.30
CA TYR A 167 2.66 -14.02 18.05
C TYR A 167 4.06 -14.24 17.48
N ASP A 168 4.29 -15.44 17.00
CA ASP A 168 5.55 -15.79 16.37
C ASP A 168 5.64 -15.17 14.97
N ALA A 169 6.53 -14.19 14.81
CA ALA A 169 6.71 -13.48 13.54
C ALA A 169 7.23 -14.39 12.40
N ASP A 170 7.83 -15.54 12.73
CA ASP A 170 8.33 -16.49 11.72
C ASP A 170 7.19 -17.24 11.00
N LYS A 171 5.95 -17.07 11.47
CA LYS A 171 4.76 -17.64 10.85
C LYS A 171 4.11 -16.75 9.77
N VAL A 172 4.60 -15.53 9.55
CA VAL A 172 4.02 -14.56 8.59
C VAL A 172 4.51 -14.79 7.16
#